data_5b0d51ceb7a1f009e5aa9cd3dcf06f83
#
_entry.id   5b0d51ceb7a1f009e5aa9cd3dcf06f83
#
_cell.length_a   1.000
_cell.length_b   1.000
_cell.length_c   1.000
_cell.angle_alpha   90.00
_cell.angle_beta   90.00
_cell.angle_gamma   90.00
#
_symmetry.space_group_name_H-M   'P 1'
#
loop_
_entity.id
_entity.type
_entity.pdbx_description
1 polymer ?
#
loop_
_entity_poly.entity_id
_entity_poly.type
_entity_poly.pdbx_seq_one_letter_code
_entity_poly.pdbx_strand_id
1 'polypeptide(L)'
;MIMATCKAGDKIIIPRNVHRSAINAMVICGAIPVYINPGLNKKLGISLGMSINDVKKTIHENPDAKAILVNNPTYYGICSDLKSIVKLAHENNMLVLVDEAHGAHFSFDENLPISGMAAGADMAAISMHKTGGSLTQSSILLSGERINADYVRQVINLTQTTSASYL
;
A
#
# COMPACT_ATOMS: atom_id res chain seq x y z
N MET A 1 -5.24 -4.18 5.21
CA MET A 1 -5.66 -3.21 4.18
C MET A 1 -6.55 -3.87 3.12
N ILE A 2 -6.03 -4.71 2.23
CA ILE A 2 -6.76 -5.26 1.07
C ILE A 2 -8.10 -5.89 1.47
N MET A 3 -8.10 -6.78 2.46
CA MET A 3 -9.32 -7.45 2.96
C MET A 3 -10.35 -6.51 3.59
N ALA A 4 -9.96 -5.30 3.97
CA ALA A 4 -10.87 -4.27 4.49
C ALA A 4 -11.41 -3.32 3.40
N THR A 5 -10.91 -3.43 2.17
CA THR A 5 -11.28 -2.54 1.06
C THR A 5 -11.87 -3.27 -0.13
N CYS A 6 -11.54 -4.55 -0.30
CA CYS A 6 -11.96 -5.37 -1.44
C CYS A 6 -12.65 -6.64 -0.97
N LYS A 7 -13.67 -7.05 -1.69
CA LYS A 7 -14.40 -8.33 -1.59
C LYS A 7 -14.21 -9.15 -2.86
N ALA A 8 -14.75 -10.35 -2.87
CA ALA A 8 -14.70 -11.25 -4.03
C ALA A 8 -15.26 -10.57 -5.28
N GLY A 9 -14.47 -10.59 -6.35
CA GLY A 9 -14.79 -9.97 -7.63
C GLY A 9 -14.39 -8.48 -7.77
N ASP A 10 -14.06 -7.79 -6.67
CA ASP A 10 -13.57 -6.40 -6.76
C ASP A 10 -12.16 -6.36 -7.38
N LYS A 11 -11.93 -5.41 -8.28
CA LYS A 11 -10.61 -5.17 -8.85
C LYS A 11 -9.75 -4.29 -7.94
N ILE A 12 -8.47 -4.61 -7.86
CA ILE A 12 -7.45 -3.81 -7.19
C ILE A 12 -6.23 -3.64 -8.09
N ILE A 13 -5.79 -2.40 -8.28
CA ILE A 13 -4.59 -2.07 -9.05
C ILE A 13 -3.37 -2.26 -8.16
N ILE A 14 -2.39 -3.04 -8.60
CA ILE A 14 -1.19 -3.36 -7.84
C ILE A 14 0.06 -3.39 -8.71
N PRO A 15 1.24 -2.99 -8.19
CA PRO A 15 2.50 -3.23 -8.91
C PRO A 15 2.90 -4.71 -8.83
N ARG A 16 3.61 -5.23 -9.84
CA ARG A 16 4.04 -6.65 -9.84
C ARG A 16 5.08 -6.99 -8.79
N ASN A 17 5.77 -6.01 -8.23
CA ASN A 17 6.77 -6.18 -7.17
C ASN A 17 6.19 -6.02 -5.75
N VAL A 18 4.88 -6.24 -5.57
CA VAL A 18 4.27 -6.23 -4.24
C VAL A 18 4.82 -7.34 -3.35
N HIS A 19 4.73 -7.11 -2.06
CA HIS A 19 5.04 -8.13 -1.07
C HIS A 19 4.04 -9.31 -1.17
N ARG A 20 4.50 -10.53 -0.86
CA ARG A 20 3.70 -11.74 -0.92
C ARG A 20 2.40 -11.69 -0.10
N SER A 21 2.40 -10.94 1.01
CA SER A 21 1.19 -10.72 1.83
C SER A 21 0.04 -10.07 1.05
N ALA A 22 0.33 -9.16 0.12
CA ALA A 22 -0.69 -8.55 -0.73
C ALA A 22 -1.33 -9.59 -1.67
N ILE A 23 -0.51 -10.46 -2.27
CA ILE A 23 -1.00 -11.57 -3.11
C ILE A 23 -1.88 -12.51 -2.28
N ASN A 24 -1.41 -12.93 -1.10
CA ASN A 24 -2.16 -13.82 -0.23
C ASN A 24 -3.50 -13.19 0.23
N ALA A 25 -3.51 -11.89 0.54
CA ALA A 25 -4.73 -11.18 0.91
C ALA A 25 -5.77 -11.20 -0.21
N MET A 26 -5.35 -11.00 -1.47
CA MET A 26 -6.25 -11.08 -2.63
C MET A 26 -6.80 -12.49 -2.83
N VAL A 27 -5.98 -13.51 -2.64
CA VAL A 27 -6.43 -14.92 -2.70
C VAL A 27 -7.49 -15.19 -1.65
N ILE A 28 -7.29 -14.70 -0.40
CA ILE A 28 -8.23 -14.93 0.71
C ILE A 28 -9.56 -14.21 0.47
N CYS A 29 -9.55 -12.96 0.02
CA CYS A 29 -10.76 -12.18 -0.16
C CYS A 29 -11.39 -12.30 -1.56
N GLY A 30 -10.72 -12.98 -2.51
CA GLY A 30 -11.21 -13.15 -3.88
C GLY A 30 -11.13 -11.89 -4.73
N ALA A 31 -10.30 -10.91 -4.38
CA ALA A 31 -10.08 -9.71 -5.18
C ALA A 31 -9.28 -10.03 -6.46
N ILE A 32 -9.58 -9.32 -7.53
CA ILE A 32 -8.97 -9.49 -8.85
C ILE A 32 -7.84 -8.48 -9.05
N PRO A 33 -6.58 -8.93 -9.18
CA PRO A 33 -5.47 -8.00 -9.41
C PRO A 33 -5.45 -7.45 -10.82
N VAL A 34 -5.26 -6.13 -10.93
CA VAL A 34 -4.90 -5.43 -12.16
C VAL A 34 -3.45 -4.99 -12.01
N TYR A 35 -2.56 -5.59 -12.79
CA TYR A 35 -1.12 -5.39 -12.59
C TYR A 35 -0.57 -4.19 -13.36
N ILE A 36 0.22 -3.35 -12.65
CA ILE A 36 1.13 -2.39 -13.24
C ILE A 36 2.55 -2.97 -13.20
N ASN A 37 3.27 -2.92 -14.31
CA ASN A 37 4.69 -3.26 -14.33
C ASN A 37 5.50 -2.05 -13.86
N PRO A 38 6.23 -2.14 -12.72
CA PRO A 38 7.11 -1.06 -12.31
C PRO A 38 8.25 -0.90 -13.32
N GLY A 39 8.79 0.31 -13.40
CA GLY A 39 10.00 0.54 -14.18
C GLY A 39 11.15 -0.37 -13.71
N LEU A 40 12.13 -0.58 -14.59
CA LEU A 40 13.32 -1.38 -14.31
C LEU A 40 14.58 -0.56 -14.54
N ASN A 41 15.44 -0.44 -13.54
CA ASN A 41 16.79 0.02 -13.75
C ASN A 41 17.65 -1.13 -14.30
N LYS A 42 17.87 -1.14 -15.61
CA LYS A 42 18.60 -2.23 -16.29
C LYS A 42 20.03 -2.39 -15.82
N LYS A 43 20.68 -1.29 -15.39
CA LYS A 43 22.08 -1.31 -14.94
C LYS A 43 22.22 -2.00 -13.58
N LEU A 44 21.28 -1.79 -12.68
CA LEU A 44 21.27 -2.34 -11.33
C LEU A 44 20.42 -3.59 -11.19
N GLY A 45 19.58 -3.91 -12.18
CA GLY A 45 18.65 -5.04 -12.12
C GLY A 45 17.55 -4.89 -11.07
N ILE A 46 17.20 -3.65 -10.67
CA ILE A 46 16.21 -3.39 -9.61
C ILE A 46 14.92 -2.79 -10.16
N SER A 47 13.80 -3.15 -9.52
CA SER A 47 12.49 -2.54 -9.80
C SER A 47 12.44 -1.12 -9.25
N LEU A 48 11.85 -0.23 -10.04
CA LEU A 48 11.54 1.14 -9.67
C LEU A 48 10.11 1.24 -9.07
N GLY A 49 9.68 2.47 -8.77
CA GLY A 49 8.29 2.75 -8.42
C GLY A 49 7.35 2.68 -9.63
N MET A 50 6.05 2.87 -9.38
CA MET A 50 5.05 2.99 -10.44
C MET A 50 5.14 4.37 -11.10
N SER A 51 5.12 4.41 -12.44
CA SER A 51 5.04 5.67 -13.16
C SER A 51 3.61 6.23 -13.12
N ILE A 52 3.47 7.53 -13.00
CA ILE A 52 2.14 8.19 -13.01
C ILE A 52 1.40 7.97 -14.33
N ASN A 53 2.10 7.84 -15.44
CA ASN A 53 1.50 7.59 -16.76
C ASN A 53 0.88 6.19 -16.81
N ASP A 54 1.57 5.16 -16.27
CA ASP A 54 1.05 3.79 -16.23
C ASP A 54 -0.13 3.70 -15.26
N VAL A 55 -0.07 4.40 -14.11
CA VAL A 55 -1.20 4.51 -13.18
C VAL A 55 -2.40 5.13 -13.86
N LYS A 56 -2.24 6.27 -14.55
CA LYS A 56 -3.32 6.96 -15.27
C LYS A 56 -3.95 6.07 -16.33
N LYS A 57 -3.13 5.39 -17.13
CA LYS A 57 -3.60 4.45 -18.15
C LYS A 57 -4.40 3.31 -17.53
N THR A 58 -3.86 2.69 -16.47
CA THR A 58 -4.48 1.53 -15.82
C THR A 58 -5.81 1.89 -15.17
N ILE A 59 -5.91 3.06 -14.53
CA ILE A 59 -7.17 3.57 -13.96
C ILE A 59 -8.20 3.78 -15.07
N HIS A 60 -7.82 4.40 -16.19
CA HIS A 60 -8.71 4.62 -17.32
C HIS A 60 -9.24 3.31 -17.93
N GLU A 61 -8.40 2.29 -18.00
CA GLU A 61 -8.77 0.95 -18.50
C GLU A 61 -9.58 0.13 -17.49
N ASN A 62 -9.58 0.50 -16.20
CA ASN A 62 -10.26 -0.20 -15.12
C ASN A 62 -10.96 0.78 -14.16
N PRO A 63 -11.95 1.54 -14.64
CA PRO A 63 -12.65 2.56 -13.83
C PRO A 63 -13.48 1.96 -12.70
N ASP A 64 -13.73 0.65 -12.72
CA ASP A 64 -14.44 -0.13 -11.71
C ASP A 64 -13.53 -0.65 -10.58
N ALA A 65 -12.22 -0.41 -10.64
CA ALA A 65 -11.30 -0.81 -9.57
C ALA A 65 -11.62 -0.06 -8.26
N LYS A 66 -11.57 -0.78 -7.14
CA LYS A 66 -11.91 -0.23 -5.81
C LYS A 66 -10.75 0.48 -5.15
N ALA A 67 -9.55 0.01 -5.40
CA ALA A 67 -8.35 0.53 -4.75
C ALA A 67 -7.12 0.39 -5.64
N ILE A 68 -6.11 1.18 -5.31
CA ILE A 68 -4.74 1.02 -5.79
C ILE A 68 -3.82 0.77 -4.60
N LEU A 69 -2.99 -0.25 -4.67
CA LEU A 69 -1.91 -0.51 -3.72
C LEU A 69 -0.59 0.04 -4.28
N VAL A 70 0.09 0.83 -3.49
CA VAL A 70 1.41 1.39 -3.83
C VAL A 70 2.44 0.84 -2.84
N ASN A 71 3.52 0.25 -3.35
CA ASN A 71 4.67 -0.16 -2.55
C ASN A 71 5.63 1.03 -2.46
N ASN A 72 5.65 1.76 -1.33
CA ASN A 72 6.37 3.03 -1.19
C ASN A 72 6.96 3.23 0.22
N PRO A 73 8.27 3.11 0.38
CA PRO A 73 9.26 2.83 -0.67
C PRO A 73 9.24 1.36 -1.10
N THR A 74 9.84 1.07 -2.27
CA THR A 74 10.14 -0.31 -2.66
C THR A 74 11.21 -0.89 -1.73
N TYR A 75 11.48 -2.20 -1.83
CA TYR A 75 12.57 -2.84 -1.09
C TYR A 75 13.95 -2.16 -1.29
N TYR A 76 14.15 -1.54 -2.45
CA TYR A 76 15.40 -0.84 -2.81
C TYR A 76 15.39 0.66 -2.44
N GLY A 77 14.41 1.11 -1.66
CA GLY A 77 14.30 2.51 -1.24
C GLY A 77 13.76 3.47 -2.31
N ILE A 78 13.23 2.97 -3.41
CA ILE A 78 12.68 3.82 -4.48
C ILE A 78 11.25 4.21 -4.15
N CYS A 79 10.95 5.51 -4.21
CA CYS A 79 9.61 6.06 -4.02
C CYS A 79 8.96 6.42 -5.35
N SER A 80 7.65 6.23 -5.43
CA SER A 80 6.79 6.73 -6.51
C SER A 80 6.38 8.18 -6.22
N ASP A 81 5.87 8.89 -7.23
CA ASP A 81 5.17 10.17 -7.00
C ASP A 81 3.81 9.92 -6.33
N LEU A 82 3.87 9.68 -5.01
CA LEU A 82 2.72 9.23 -4.24
C LEU A 82 1.60 10.29 -4.19
N LYS A 83 1.95 11.59 -4.10
CA LYS A 83 0.94 12.67 -4.11
C LYS A 83 0.10 12.66 -5.39
N SER A 84 0.76 12.55 -6.54
CA SER A 84 0.06 12.52 -7.82
C SER A 84 -0.78 11.25 -7.99
N ILE A 85 -0.29 10.10 -7.48
CA ILE A 85 -1.05 8.84 -7.50
C ILE A 85 -2.30 8.95 -6.62
N VAL A 86 -2.16 9.48 -5.40
CA VAL A 86 -3.30 9.67 -4.47
C VAL A 86 -4.35 10.58 -5.10
N LYS A 87 -3.94 11.74 -5.61
CA LYS A 87 -4.85 12.67 -6.27
C LYS A 87 -5.62 12.01 -7.41
N LEU A 88 -4.91 11.32 -8.29
CA LEU A 88 -5.50 10.68 -9.46
C LEU A 88 -6.47 9.54 -9.07
N ALA A 89 -6.13 8.73 -8.07
CA ALA A 89 -6.99 7.67 -7.56
C ALA A 89 -8.27 8.23 -6.93
N HIS A 90 -8.16 9.28 -6.12
CA HIS A 90 -9.32 9.92 -5.49
C HIS A 90 -10.24 10.60 -6.49
N GLU A 91 -9.72 11.22 -7.55
CA GLU A 91 -10.50 11.76 -8.67
C GLU A 91 -11.33 10.69 -9.39
N ASN A 92 -10.93 9.42 -9.28
CA ASN A 92 -11.61 8.26 -9.85
C ASN A 92 -12.34 7.40 -8.79
N ASN A 93 -12.58 7.93 -7.58
CA ASN A 93 -13.26 7.27 -6.48
C ASN A 93 -12.60 5.96 -6.01
N MET A 94 -11.30 5.80 -6.23
CA MET A 94 -10.51 4.67 -5.76
C MET A 94 -9.84 4.99 -4.42
N LEU A 95 -9.71 3.99 -3.56
CA LEU A 95 -8.93 4.08 -2.32
C LEU A 95 -7.45 3.86 -2.61
N VAL A 96 -6.57 4.52 -1.84
CA VAL A 96 -5.12 4.34 -1.94
C VAL A 96 -4.60 3.65 -0.69
N LEU A 97 -4.00 2.48 -0.90
CA LEU A 97 -3.36 1.65 0.12
C LEU A 97 -1.85 1.72 -0.08
N VAL A 98 -1.10 2.05 0.97
CA VAL A 98 0.36 2.15 0.87
C VAL A 98 1.01 1.04 1.70
N ASP A 99 1.77 0.18 1.04
CA ASP A 99 2.74 -0.68 1.73
C ASP A 99 4.00 0.14 2.00
N GLU A 100 4.06 0.70 3.21
CA GLU A 100 5.13 1.56 3.70
C GLU A 100 6.05 0.81 4.67
N ALA A 101 6.17 -0.51 4.48
CA ALA A 101 6.93 -1.38 5.38
C ALA A 101 8.38 -0.94 5.60
N HIS A 102 9.00 -0.27 4.64
CA HIS A 102 10.36 0.27 4.72
C HIS A 102 10.42 1.78 4.97
N GLY A 103 9.29 2.45 5.19
CA GLY A 103 9.17 3.90 5.31
C GLY A 103 8.85 4.43 6.70
N ALA A 104 9.03 3.65 7.78
CA ALA A 104 8.69 4.07 9.14
C ALA A 104 9.35 5.40 9.57
N HIS A 105 10.47 5.74 8.98
CA HIS A 105 11.25 6.94 9.27
C HIS A 105 10.81 8.20 8.48
N PHE A 106 9.94 8.08 7.47
CA PHE A 106 9.59 9.19 6.57
C PHE A 106 8.93 10.37 7.27
N SER A 107 8.22 10.12 8.37
CA SER A 107 7.52 11.18 9.11
C SER A 107 8.40 11.97 10.06
N PHE A 108 9.69 11.66 10.17
CA PHE A 108 10.58 12.25 11.18
C PHE A 108 11.53 13.33 10.65
N ASP A 109 11.61 13.51 9.33
CA ASP A 109 12.48 14.52 8.72
C ASP A 109 11.85 14.99 7.38
N GLU A 110 11.78 16.32 7.18
CA GLU A 110 11.19 16.94 5.98
C GLU A 110 12.01 16.72 4.69
N ASN A 111 13.29 16.37 4.82
CA ASN A 111 14.15 16.02 3.69
C ASN A 111 13.94 14.59 3.19
N LEU A 112 13.18 13.77 3.93
CA LEU A 112 12.82 12.43 3.51
C LEU A 112 11.61 12.42 2.57
N PRO A 113 11.38 11.34 1.82
CA PRO A 113 10.18 11.20 1.02
C PRO A 113 8.91 11.32 1.87
N ILE A 114 7.85 11.83 1.27
CA ILE A 114 6.56 11.98 1.95
C ILE A 114 6.00 10.61 2.36
N SER A 115 5.50 10.50 3.60
CA SER A 115 4.82 9.30 4.07
C SER A 115 3.44 9.11 3.41
N GLY A 116 2.94 7.88 3.42
CA GLY A 116 1.64 7.53 2.83
C GLY A 116 0.51 8.41 3.34
N MET A 117 0.39 8.55 4.64
CA MET A 117 -0.69 9.35 5.25
C MET A 117 -0.53 10.84 4.97
N ALA A 118 0.69 11.38 4.99
CA ALA A 118 0.94 12.78 4.66
C ALA A 118 0.70 13.08 3.17
N ALA A 119 0.81 12.08 2.30
CA ALA A 119 0.44 12.21 0.89
C ALA A 119 -1.08 12.12 0.67
N GLY A 120 -1.86 11.80 1.71
CA GLY A 120 -3.32 11.67 1.65
C GLY A 120 -3.82 10.25 1.32
N ALA A 121 -2.99 9.23 1.46
CA ALA A 121 -3.44 7.83 1.29
C ALA A 121 -4.53 7.46 2.31
N ASP A 122 -5.38 6.52 1.95
CA ASP A 122 -6.49 6.09 2.79
C ASP A 122 -6.05 5.10 3.87
N MET A 123 -5.03 4.28 3.58
CA MET A 123 -4.40 3.39 4.57
C MET A 123 -2.89 3.25 4.29
N ALA A 124 -2.11 3.11 5.35
CA ALA A 124 -0.69 2.76 5.25
C ALA A 124 -0.31 1.68 6.25
N ALA A 125 0.46 0.68 5.81
CA ALA A 125 1.01 -0.36 6.66
C ALA A 125 2.52 -0.16 6.83
N ILE A 126 2.96 -0.01 8.07
CA ILE A 126 4.35 0.32 8.45
C ILE A 126 4.91 -0.84 9.28
N SER A 127 6.11 -1.34 8.92
CA SER A 127 6.82 -2.35 9.71
C SER A 127 7.79 -1.69 10.68
N MET A 128 7.41 -1.62 11.96
CA MET A 128 8.24 -0.98 12.99
C MET A 128 9.53 -1.76 13.28
N HIS A 129 9.52 -3.08 13.10
CA HIS A 129 10.69 -3.95 13.29
C HIS A 129 11.75 -3.83 12.19
N LYS A 130 11.52 -3.06 11.10
CA LYS A 130 12.53 -2.82 10.05
C LYS A 130 13.32 -1.55 10.33
N THR A 131 12.66 -0.40 10.28
CA THR A 131 13.30 0.92 10.40
C THR A 131 12.75 1.77 11.55
N GLY A 132 11.76 1.26 12.31
CA GLY A 132 11.12 1.99 13.41
C GLY A 132 11.67 1.71 14.80
N GLY A 133 12.72 0.86 14.92
CA GLY A 133 13.38 0.61 16.21
C GLY A 133 12.72 -0.41 17.12
N SER A 134 11.66 -1.10 16.70
CA SER A 134 11.05 -2.19 17.45
C SER A 134 11.84 -3.50 17.32
N LEU A 135 11.71 -4.41 18.29
CA LEU A 135 12.49 -5.66 18.33
C LEU A 135 12.12 -6.58 17.15
N THR A 136 10.89 -7.03 17.06
CA THR A 136 10.44 -7.94 15.98
C THR A 136 8.91 -7.99 15.89
N GLN A 137 8.42 -8.46 14.76
CA GLN A 137 6.99 -8.74 14.48
C GLN A 137 6.03 -7.61 14.85
N SER A 138 6.50 -6.36 14.81
CA SER A 138 5.65 -5.21 15.08
C SER A 138 5.36 -4.42 13.82
N SER A 139 4.10 -4.01 13.70
CA SER A 139 3.65 -3.16 12.61
C SER A 139 2.54 -2.23 13.08
N ILE A 140 2.39 -1.12 12.38
CA ILE A 140 1.32 -0.16 12.60
C ILE A 140 0.49 -0.12 11.31
N LEU A 141 -0.83 -0.16 11.47
CA LEU A 141 -1.77 0.10 10.40
C LEU A 141 -2.41 1.47 10.66
N LEU A 142 -2.16 2.40 9.78
CA LEU A 142 -2.74 3.74 9.78
C LEU A 142 -3.94 3.78 8.84
N SER A 143 -4.98 4.53 9.22
CA SER A 143 -6.16 4.75 8.38
C SER A 143 -6.58 6.21 8.41
N GLY A 144 -7.00 6.73 7.25
CA GLY A 144 -7.55 8.06 7.08
C GLY A 144 -9.08 8.08 7.28
N GLU A 145 -9.66 9.27 7.16
CA GLU A 145 -11.09 9.52 7.42
C GLU A 145 -12.05 8.81 6.45
N ARG A 146 -11.59 8.44 5.26
CA ARG A 146 -12.40 7.72 4.25
C ARG A 146 -12.59 6.24 4.59
N ILE A 147 -11.90 5.73 5.60
CA ILE A 147 -11.92 4.33 6.03
C ILE A 147 -12.73 4.17 7.31
N ASN A 148 -13.61 3.19 7.34
CA ASN A 148 -14.29 2.79 8.57
C ASN A 148 -13.33 2.00 9.47
N ALA A 149 -12.80 2.66 10.50
CA ALA A 149 -11.82 2.08 11.42
C ALA A 149 -12.37 0.86 12.19
N ASP A 150 -13.65 0.84 12.54
CA ASP A 150 -14.27 -0.28 13.25
C ASP A 150 -14.35 -1.53 12.36
N TYR A 151 -14.64 -1.35 11.08
CA TYR A 151 -14.61 -2.45 10.12
C TYR A 151 -13.19 -2.98 9.92
N VAL A 152 -12.19 -2.10 9.83
CA VAL A 152 -10.77 -2.51 9.77
C VAL A 152 -10.40 -3.32 11.00
N ARG A 153 -10.81 -2.89 12.20
CA ARG A 153 -10.57 -3.63 13.45
C ARG A 153 -11.18 -5.02 13.42
N GLN A 154 -12.41 -5.16 12.92
CA GLN A 154 -13.04 -6.47 12.76
C GLN A 154 -12.25 -7.38 11.83
N VAL A 155 -11.79 -6.87 10.68
CA VAL A 155 -10.95 -7.63 9.73
C VAL A 155 -9.62 -8.05 10.36
N ILE A 156 -8.99 -7.16 11.15
CA ILE A 156 -7.75 -7.51 11.88
C ILE A 156 -8.02 -8.64 12.87
N ASN A 157 -9.10 -8.56 13.65
CA ASN A 157 -9.46 -9.59 14.64
C ASN A 157 -9.72 -10.97 14.03
N LEU A 158 -10.17 -11.03 12.77
CA LEU A 158 -10.34 -12.30 12.04
C LEU A 158 -9.01 -12.93 11.63
N THR A 159 -7.97 -12.12 11.46
CA THR A 159 -6.67 -12.57 10.92
C THR A 159 -5.57 -12.58 11.97
N GLN A 160 -5.71 -11.79 13.02
CA GLN A 160 -4.72 -11.65 14.09
C GLN A 160 -5.42 -11.35 15.42
N THR A 161 -5.55 -12.35 16.28
CA THR A 161 -6.29 -12.24 17.55
C THR A 161 -5.47 -11.62 18.67
N THR A 162 -4.15 -11.77 18.66
CA THR A 162 -3.23 -11.29 19.70
C THR A 162 -1.95 -10.74 19.10
N SER A 163 -1.36 -9.74 19.77
CA SER A 163 0.01 -9.27 19.49
C SER A 163 1.00 -9.93 20.45
N ALA A 164 2.29 -9.90 20.09
CA ALA A 164 3.34 -10.41 20.96
C ALA A 164 3.46 -9.52 22.21
N SER A 165 3.55 -10.14 23.39
CA SER A 165 3.54 -9.44 24.70
C SER A 165 4.85 -8.69 25.01
N TYR A 166 5.88 -8.84 24.18
CA TYR A 166 7.19 -8.20 24.34
C TYR A 166 7.46 -7.11 23.26
N LEU A 167 6.43 -6.60 22.61
CA LEU A 167 6.49 -5.48 21.67
C LEU A 167 6.28 -4.15 22.40
#